data_a831be90bfb2329c8e8e43087e7c0759
#
_entry.id   a831be90bfb2329c8e8e43087e7c0759
#
_cell.length_a   1.000
_cell.length_b   1.000
_cell.length_c   1.000
_cell.angle_alpha   90.00
_cell.angle_beta   90.00
_cell.angle_gamma   90.00
#
_symmetry.space_group_name_H-M   'P 1'
#
loop_
_entity.id
_entity.type
_entity.pdbx_description
1 polymer ?
#
loop_
_entity_poly.entity_id
_entity_poly.type
_entity_poly.pdbx_seq_one_letter_code
_entity_poly.pdbx_strand_id
1 'polypeptide(L)'
;VIDSRPTDENRSIRRRRECESCSFRFTTFEKIEESPLIIVKKDGIREEFSREKVLRGLVRACEKRPVSLEQLENVVNEVEHDIRAQGTSEIESNIIGEFVMNKLADIDEVSYVRFASVYRQFKDLSVFIEELKEIMEKQK
;
A
#
# COMPACT_ATOMS: atom_id res chain seq x y z
N VAL A 1 -22.18 22.18 15.78
CA VAL A 1 -21.06 21.33 16.27
C VAL A 1 -21.06 21.33 17.79
N ILE A 2 -21.16 20.16 18.39
CA ILE A 2 -21.14 19.96 19.84
C ILE A 2 -19.73 19.68 20.35
N ASP A 3 -18.96 18.90 19.58
CA ASP A 3 -17.61 18.46 19.95
C ASP A 3 -16.77 18.23 18.70
N SER A 4 -15.47 18.44 18.79
CA SER A 4 -14.50 18.24 17.70
C SER A 4 -13.24 17.61 18.26
N ARG A 5 -12.77 16.51 17.60
CA ARG A 5 -11.54 15.83 18.02
C ARG A 5 -10.72 15.41 16.79
N PRO A 6 -9.40 15.58 16.82
CA PRO A 6 -8.55 15.04 15.74
C PRO A 6 -8.50 13.52 15.78
N THR A 7 -8.40 12.89 14.62
CA THR A 7 -8.27 11.45 14.46
C THR A 7 -7.18 11.15 13.41
N ASP A 8 -6.77 9.88 13.28
CA ASP A 8 -5.85 9.41 12.24
C ASP A 8 -4.61 10.30 12.04
N GLU A 9 -3.79 10.42 13.08
CA GLU A 9 -2.55 11.21 13.04
C GLU A 9 -2.80 12.68 12.63
N ASN A 10 -3.92 13.24 13.02
CA ASN A 10 -4.36 14.60 12.68
C ASN A 10 -4.74 14.80 11.20
N ARG A 11 -4.99 13.73 10.46
CA ARG A 11 -5.44 13.80 9.05
C ARG A 11 -6.93 14.03 8.90
N SER A 12 -7.69 13.77 9.96
CA SER A 12 -9.13 14.00 9.94
C SER A 12 -9.58 14.58 11.26
N ILE A 13 -10.74 15.20 11.23
CA ILE A 13 -11.40 15.76 12.42
C ILE A 13 -12.77 15.10 12.55
N ARG A 14 -13.02 14.49 13.71
CA ARG A 14 -14.33 13.95 14.06
C ARG A 14 -15.13 15.04 14.71
N ARG A 15 -16.32 15.33 14.15
CA ARG A 15 -17.23 16.34 14.71
C ARG A 15 -18.54 15.71 15.13
N ARG A 16 -18.93 15.97 16.38
CA ARG A 16 -20.27 15.61 16.86
C ARG A 16 -21.20 16.78 16.57
N ARG A 17 -22.30 16.52 15.90
CA ARG A 17 -23.25 17.54 15.45
C ARG A 17 -24.64 17.28 15.97
N GLU A 18 -25.41 18.35 16.13
CA GLU A 18 -26.82 18.31 16.53
C GLU A 18 -27.63 19.20 15.60
N CYS A 19 -28.74 18.66 15.10
CA CYS A 19 -29.63 19.42 14.26
C CYS A 19 -30.38 20.46 15.10
N GLU A 20 -30.37 21.72 14.68
CA GLU A 20 -31.06 22.82 15.39
C GLU A 20 -32.56 22.66 15.39
N SER A 21 -33.14 22.03 14.36
CA SER A 21 -34.60 21.88 14.22
C SER A 21 -35.17 20.70 15.00
N CYS A 22 -34.51 19.53 14.98
CA CYS A 22 -35.06 18.30 15.56
C CYS A 22 -34.20 17.68 16.66
N SER A 23 -33.09 18.30 17.00
CA SER A 23 -32.15 17.83 18.04
C SER A 23 -31.53 16.44 17.74
N PHE A 24 -31.60 15.96 16.48
CA PHE A 24 -30.95 14.72 16.07
C PHE A 24 -29.43 14.90 16.13
N ARG A 25 -28.75 13.96 16.78
CA ARG A 25 -27.29 13.95 16.90
C ARG A 25 -26.67 12.98 15.92
N PHE A 26 -25.60 13.41 15.27
CA PHE A 26 -24.87 12.60 14.29
C PHE A 26 -23.39 13.00 14.30
N THR A 27 -22.57 12.11 13.73
CA THR A 27 -21.13 12.32 13.62
C THR A 27 -20.74 12.58 12.18
N THR A 28 -19.90 13.59 11.95
CA THR A 28 -19.29 13.85 10.65
C THR A 28 -17.77 13.83 10.78
N PHE A 29 -17.10 13.58 9.66
CA PHE A 29 -15.65 13.62 9.58
C PHE A 29 -15.23 14.65 8.54
N GLU A 30 -14.23 15.43 8.88
CA GLU A 30 -13.54 16.31 7.96
C GLU A 30 -12.20 15.67 7.66
N LYS A 31 -11.95 15.37 6.39
CA LYS A 31 -10.71 14.71 5.94
C LYS A 31 -9.99 15.60 4.94
N ILE A 32 -8.65 15.52 4.94
CA ILE A 32 -7.87 16.16 3.90
C ILE A 32 -8.18 15.45 2.59
N GLU A 33 -8.59 16.21 1.57
CA GLU A 33 -8.79 15.66 0.24
C GLU A 33 -7.43 15.38 -0.39
N GLU A 34 -7.16 14.10 -0.64
CA GLU A 34 -5.95 13.70 -1.33
C GLU A 34 -6.21 13.59 -2.83
N SER A 35 -5.29 14.11 -3.63
CA SER A 35 -5.36 13.96 -5.08
C SER A 35 -5.27 12.48 -5.47
N PRO A 36 -6.06 12.01 -6.44
CA PRO A 36 -5.97 10.63 -6.88
C PRO A 36 -4.58 10.32 -7.43
N LEU A 37 -4.05 9.15 -7.06
CA LEU A 37 -2.79 8.64 -7.56
C LEU A 37 -3.10 7.71 -8.73
N ILE A 38 -2.54 8.01 -9.89
CA ILE A 38 -2.79 7.27 -11.12
C ILE A 38 -1.62 6.33 -11.42
N ILE A 39 -1.97 5.08 -11.74
CA ILE A 39 -1.00 4.07 -12.13
C ILE A 39 -1.02 3.91 -13.64
N VAL A 40 0.17 3.94 -14.24
CA VAL A 40 0.35 3.70 -15.67
C VAL A 40 0.85 2.27 -15.85
N LYS A 41 0.05 1.42 -16.48
CA LYS A 41 0.41 0.02 -16.76
C LYS A 41 1.32 -0.09 -17.98
N LYS A 42 1.95 -1.26 -18.16
CA LYS A 42 2.85 -1.53 -19.29
C LYS A 42 2.24 -1.27 -20.66
N ASP A 43 0.94 -1.48 -20.80
CA ASP A 43 0.20 -1.25 -22.05
C ASP A 43 -0.24 0.22 -22.24
N GLY A 44 0.15 1.09 -21.32
CA GLY A 44 -0.23 2.50 -21.32
C GLY A 44 -1.59 2.81 -20.73
N ILE A 45 -2.33 1.82 -20.27
CA ILE A 45 -3.62 2.00 -19.61
C ILE A 45 -3.40 2.65 -18.25
N ARG A 46 -4.17 3.69 -17.97
CA ARG A 46 -4.16 4.39 -16.69
C ARG A 46 -5.32 3.91 -15.82
N GLU A 47 -5.01 3.61 -14.56
CA GLU A 47 -6.05 3.32 -13.57
C GLU A 47 -5.68 3.95 -12.23
N GLU A 48 -6.68 4.15 -11.40
CA GLU A 48 -6.48 4.70 -10.06
C GLU A 48 -5.80 3.68 -9.15
N PHE A 49 -4.88 4.16 -8.31
CA PHE A 49 -4.20 3.31 -7.31
C PHE A 49 -5.25 2.68 -6.38
N SER A 50 -5.21 1.36 -6.26
CA SER A 50 -6.09 0.61 -5.39
C SER A 50 -5.31 -0.06 -4.27
N ARG A 51 -5.51 0.41 -3.05
CA ARG A 51 -4.92 -0.19 -1.85
C ARG A 51 -5.34 -1.66 -1.70
N GLU A 52 -6.60 -1.95 -2.02
CA GLU A 52 -7.15 -3.31 -1.92
C GLU A 52 -6.45 -4.29 -2.85
N LYS A 53 -6.13 -3.89 -4.06
CA LYS A 53 -5.41 -4.74 -5.01
C LYS A 53 -4.01 -5.08 -4.52
N VAL A 54 -3.30 -4.09 -4.01
CA VAL A 54 -1.96 -4.28 -3.44
C VAL A 54 -2.03 -5.21 -2.24
N LEU A 55 -2.98 -4.97 -1.34
CA LEU A 55 -3.15 -5.77 -0.13
C LEU A 55 -3.49 -7.23 -0.48
N ARG A 56 -4.36 -7.48 -1.46
CA ARG A 56 -4.67 -8.85 -1.91
C ARG A 56 -3.43 -9.58 -2.42
N GLY A 57 -2.61 -8.91 -3.21
CA GLY A 57 -1.36 -9.48 -3.69
C GLY A 57 -0.43 -9.86 -2.56
N LEU A 58 -0.33 -8.99 -1.55
CA LEU A 58 0.48 -9.25 -0.36
C LEU A 58 -0.07 -10.42 0.47
N VAL A 59 -1.37 -10.47 0.68
CA VAL A 59 -2.02 -11.56 1.42
C VAL A 59 -1.74 -12.91 0.74
N ARG A 60 -1.84 -12.98 -0.58
CA ARG A 60 -1.53 -14.20 -1.33
C ARG A 60 -0.07 -14.61 -1.18
N ALA A 61 0.84 -13.66 -1.26
CA ALA A 61 2.27 -13.95 -1.12
C ALA A 61 2.64 -14.41 0.28
N CYS A 62 1.87 -14.00 1.28
CA CYS A 62 2.12 -14.32 2.68
C CYS A 62 1.28 -15.49 3.23
N GLU A 63 0.54 -16.20 2.38
CA GLU A 63 -0.26 -17.36 2.81
C GLU A 63 0.60 -18.39 3.54
N LYS A 64 0.12 -18.81 4.71
CA LYS A 64 0.81 -19.76 5.60
C LYS A 64 2.16 -19.29 6.12
N ARG A 65 2.41 -17.99 6.08
CA ARG A 65 3.61 -17.39 6.66
C ARG A 65 3.24 -16.60 7.93
N PRO A 66 4.18 -16.46 8.88
CA PRO A 66 3.92 -15.74 10.13
C PRO A 66 3.93 -14.22 9.95
N VAL A 67 3.10 -13.73 9.04
CA VAL A 67 2.96 -12.31 8.74
C VAL A 67 1.51 -11.92 9.02
N SER A 68 1.31 -10.93 9.90
CA SER A 68 -0.03 -10.48 10.27
C SER A 68 -0.63 -9.56 9.21
N LEU A 69 -1.95 -9.48 9.17
CA LEU A 69 -2.66 -8.53 8.30
C LEU A 69 -2.26 -7.09 8.62
N GLU A 70 -2.05 -6.77 9.89
CA GLU A 70 -1.61 -5.44 10.33
C GLU A 70 -0.25 -5.08 9.71
N GLN A 71 0.70 -6.01 9.68
CA GLN A 71 1.99 -5.79 9.03
C GLN A 71 1.82 -5.49 7.55
N LEU A 72 0.93 -6.19 6.86
CA LEU A 72 0.66 -5.98 5.44
C LEU A 72 -0.04 -4.65 5.17
N GLU A 73 -0.97 -4.26 6.02
CA GLU A 73 -1.61 -2.95 5.94
C GLU A 73 -0.60 -1.82 6.12
N ASN A 74 0.35 -1.99 7.05
CA ASN A 74 1.44 -1.03 7.24
C ASN A 74 2.32 -0.92 6.01
N VAL A 75 2.61 -2.04 5.34
CA VAL A 75 3.37 -2.03 4.07
C VAL A 75 2.65 -1.20 3.02
N VAL A 76 1.35 -1.41 2.84
CA VAL A 76 0.55 -0.65 1.87
C VAL A 76 0.55 0.84 2.21
N ASN A 77 0.39 1.18 3.48
CA ASN A 77 0.42 2.58 3.94
C ASN A 77 1.77 3.23 3.66
N GLU A 78 2.87 2.54 3.95
CA GLU A 78 4.22 3.07 3.71
C GLU A 78 4.51 3.22 2.22
N VAL A 79 4.11 2.27 1.41
CA VAL A 79 4.28 2.33 -0.05
C VAL A 79 3.54 3.53 -0.63
N GLU A 80 2.28 3.70 -0.25
CA GLU A 80 1.47 4.83 -0.71
C GLU A 80 2.10 6.17 -0.28
N HIS A 81 2.55 6.24 0.98
CA HIS A 81 3.21 7.43 1.51
C HIS A 81 4.48 7.76 0.73
N ASP A 82 5.33 6.76 0.50
CA ASP A 82 6.60 6.94 -0.22
C ASP A 82 6.38 7.41 -1.66
N ILE A 83 5.36 6.85 -2.33
CA ILE A 83 5.00 7.24 -3.69
C ILE A 83 4.51 8.68 -3.73
N ARG A 84 3.63 9.06 -2.83
CA ARG A 84 3.09 10.43 -2.76
C ARG A 84 4.17 11.44 -2.38
N ALA A 85 5.16 11.03 -1.58
CA ALA A 85 6.27 11.89 -1.19
C ALA A 85 7.15 12.31 -2.38
N GLN A 86 7.10 11.56 -3.48
CA GLN A 86 7.83 11.92 -4.71
C GLN A 86 7.20 13.09 -5.45
N GLY A 87 5.99 13.51 -5.06
CA GLY A 87 5.32 14.68 -5.63
C GLY A 87 4.71 14.47 -7.01
N THR A 88 4.67 13.24 -7.50
CA THR A 88 4.07 12.91 -8.80
C THR A 88 2.65 12.41 -8.62
N SER A 89 1.76 12.75 -9.57
CA SER A 89 0.39 12.25 -9.59
C SER A 89 0.25 10.96 -10.40
N GLU A 90 1.25 10.61 -11.17
CA GLU A 90 1.28 9.39 -11.98
C GLU A 90 2.55 8.61 -11.68
N ILE A 91 2.43 7.28 -11.61
CA ILE A 91 3.55 6.39 -11.38
C ILE A 91 3.39 5.11 -12.21
N GLU A 92 4.49 4.58 -12.71
CA GLU A 92 4.49 3.31 -13.43
C GLU A 92 4.25 2.14 -12.47
N SER A 93 3.49 1.14 -12.90
CA SER A 93 3.14 -0.02 -12.07
C SER A 93 4.36 -0.81 -11.58
N ASN A 94 5.41 -0.89 -12.38
CA ASN A 94 6.64 -1.60 -12.01
C ASN A 94 7.35 -0.93 -10.81
N ILE A 95 7.25 0.39 -10.67
CA ILE A 95 7.86 1.12 -9.56
C ILE A 95 7.13 0.79 -8.25
N ILE A 96 5.80 0.67 -8.30
CA ILE A 96 5.00 0.27 -7.13
C ILE A 96 5.43 -1.12 -6.65
N GLY A 97 5.59 -2.06 -7.58
CA GLY A 97 6.05 -3.41 -7.26
C GLY A 97 7.43 -3.41 -6.60
N GLU A 98 8.35 -2.56 -7.06
CA GLU A 98 9.68 -2.43 -6.46
C GLU A 98 9.59 -1.93 -5.00
N PHE A 99 8.74 -0.92 -4.72
CA PHE A 99 8.53 -0.45 -3.36
C PHE A 99 7.97 -1.57 -2.45
N VAL A 100 6.96 -2.31 -2.96
CA VAL A 100 6.36 -3.42 -2.22
C VAL A 100 7.40 -4.51 -1.93
N MET A 101 8.19 -4.88 -2.93
CA MET A 101 9.22 -5.91 -2.80
C MET A 101 10.27 -5.53 -1.78
N ASN A 102 10.72 -4.28 -1.78
CA ASN A 102 11.72 -3.81 -0.82
C ASN A 102 11.20 -3.90 0.62
N LYS A 103 9.92 -3.61 0.84
CA LYS A 103 9.30 -3.72 2.16
C LYS A 103 9.13 -5.19 2.59
N LEU A 104 8.70 -6.06 1.66
CA LEU A 104 8.54 -7.49 1.96
C LEU A 104 9.86 -8.18 2.28
N ALA A 105 10.94 -7.79 1.65
CA ALA A 105 12.27 -8.38 1.90
C ALA A 105 12.66 -8.29 3.38
N ASP A 106 12.26 -7.20 4.05
CA ASP A 106 12.56 -6.99 5.46
C ASP A 106 11.60 -7.74 6.41
N ILE A 107 10.47 -8.22 5.90
CA ILE A 107 9.43 -8.85 6.71
C ILE A 107 9.50 -10.37 6.64
N ASP A 108 9.53 -10.94 5.45
CA ASP A 108 9.55 -12.39 5.25
C ASP A 108 10.15 -12.75 3.90
N GLU A 109 11.21 -13.50 3.93
CA GLU A 109 11.99 -13.89 2.74
C GLU A 109 11.16 -14.73 1.75
N VAL A 110 10.40 -15.69 2.24
CA VAL A 110 9.57 -16.56 1.39
C VAL A 110 8.46 -15.77 0.70
N SER A 111 7.81 -14.88 1.43
CA SER A 111 6.78 -13.99 0.88
C SER A 111 7.36 -13.10 -0.20
N TYR A 112 8.55 -12.56 0.01
CA TYR A 112 9.27 -11.77 -0.99
C TYR A 112 9.47 -12.57 -2.29
N VAL A 113 9.97 -13.81 -2.18
CA VAL A 113 10.23 -14.66 -3.35
C VAL A 113 8.93 -14.96 -4.11
N ARG A 114 7.85 -15.26 -3.39
CA ARG A 114 6.54 -15.52 -4.00
C ARG A 114 6.02 -14.32 -4.77
N PHE A 115 6.09 -13.15 -4.15
CA PHE A 115 5.65 -11.90 -4.78
C PHE A 115 6.48 -11.57 -6.01
N ALA A 116 7.80 -11.68 -5.89
CA ALA A 116 8.74 -11.42 -6.99
C ALA A 116 8.51 -12.36 -8.17
N SER A 117 8.21 -13.65 -7.92
CA SER A 117 8.00 -14.63 -8.99
C SER A 117 6.77 -14.30 -9.86
N VAL A 118 5.73 -13.74 -9.26
CA VAL A 118 4.53 -13.31 -9.98
C VAL A 118 4.75 -11.96 -10.66
N TYR A 119 5.33 -11.03 -9.93
CA TYR A 119 5.47 -9.64 -10.37
C TYR A 119 6.50 -9.46 -11.49
N ARG A 120 7.68 -10.06 -11.36
CA ARG A 120 8.78 -9.88 -12.34
C ARG A 120 8.69 -10.78 -13.56
N GLN A 121 7.87 -11.83 -13.53
CA GLN A 121 7.71 -12.76 -14.66
C GLN A 121 9.06 -13.24 -15.21
N PHE A 122 9.82 -13.96 -14.40
CA PHE A 122 11.13 -14.47 -14.77
C PHE A 122 11.05 -15.33 -16.03
N LYS A 123 11.95 -15.07 -16.99
CA LYS A 123 11.98 -15.77 -18.26
C LYS A 123 12.42 -17.23 -18.11
N ASP A 124 13.33 -17.49 -17.19
CA ASP A 124 13.81 -18.83 -16.90
C ASP A 124 14.33 -18.95 -15.47
N LEU A 125 14.67 -20.17 -15.10
CA LEU A 125 15.13 -20.49 -13.75
C LEU A 125 16.48 -19.84 -13.42
N SER A 126 17.35 -19.68 -14.40
CA SER A 126 18.67 -19.07 -14.18
C SER A 126 18.57 -17.62 -13.70
N VAL A 127 17.70 -16.84 -14.33
CA VAL A 127 17.45 -15.44 -13.92
C VAL A 127 16.88 -15.39 -12.52
N PHE A 128 15.95 -16.28 -12.21
CA PHE A 128 15.34 -16.39 -10.89
C PHE A 128 16.39 -16.69 -9.80
N ILE A 129 17.29 -17.65 -10.06
CA ILE A 129 18.36 -18.02 -9.13
C ILE A 129 19.33 -16.86 -8.90
N GLU A 130 19.70 -16.13 -9.93
CA GLU A 130 20.59 -14.97 -9.81
C GLU A 130 19.98 -13.88 -8.91
N GLU A 131 18.69 -13.59 -9.10
CA GLU A 131 18.00 -12.61 -8.24
C GLU A 131 17.91 -13.08 -6.79
N LEU A 132 17.68 -14.36 -6.55
CA LEU A 132 17.69 -14.93 -5.20
C LEU A 132 19.06 -14.76 -4.53
N LYS A 133 20.13 -14.95 -5.26
CA LYS A 133 21.49 -14.73 -4.73
C LYS A 133 21.73 -13.29 -4.33
N GLU A 134 21.31 -12.35 -5.14
CA GLU A 134 21.40 -10.92 -4.82
C GLU A 134 20.63 -10.56 -3.54
N ILE A 135 19.46 -11.11 -3.38
CA ILE A 135 18.64 -10.91 -2.18
C ILE A 135 19.34 -11.46 -0.94
N MET A 136 19.89 -12.65 -1.03
CA MET A 136 20.62 -13.29 0.07
C MET A 136 21.87 -12.49 0.47
N GLU A 137 22.57 -11.91 -0.48
CA GLU A 137 23.73 -11.06 -0.24
C GLU A 137 23.36 -9.76 0.48
N LYS A 138 22.21 -9.17 0.14
CA LYS A 138 21.74 -7.93 0.77
C LYS A 138 21.31 -8.11 2.22
N GLN A 139 20.98 -9.35 2.62
CA GLN A 139 20.52 -9.65 3.98
C GLN A 139 21.65 -10.03 4.94
N LYS A 140 22.87 -10.09 4.47
CA LYS A 140 24.02 -10.41 5.33
C LYS A 140 24.57 -9.19 6.02
#